data_6adde159e036055c225b99e87e54c1d4
#
_entry.id   6adde159e036055c225b99e87e54c1d4
#
_cell.length_a   1.000
_cell.length_b   1.000
_cell.length_c   1.000
_cell.angle_alpha   90.00
_cell.angle_beta   90.00
_cell.angle_gamma   90.00
#
_symmetry.space_group_name_H-M   'P 1'
#
loop_
_entity.id
_entity.type
_entity.pdbx_description
1 polymer ?
#
loop_
_entity_poly.entity_id
_entity_poly.type
_entity_poly.pdbx_seq_one_letter_code
_entity_poly.pdbx_strand_id
1 'polypeptide(L)'
;MTQRLRAVVIGCGTGGEGKAGVHSIGYLHGETYRQSSEVELVAAADLNEANAGNYAAEFGLERTYGDYREMLAKEQPDLVSVCTWPPLHAEMVIAAADSGARGIWCEKPMALSLGEADRMLDACARSGANLVVNHQRRYLPRFAEAKRLIADGAIGDVLTIHAGIDDWDILSWGTHWIDMYRFLLGERDCEWVVAQVDARNQTRKYGHLVEDHTLACFAFAGGVHGFLETGRAVPNAPAIRISGKDGIIDILESSFTERGKELRYLSSATNGWVEPDLQEDAECFSSATSGLLADLVTWIEGGPEPAVSGNGARKTTEMIMAAYDSARRGTIIDLPLAATDFPLEDLAQRAIEALDPAVRS
;
A
#
# COMPACT_ATOMS: atom_id res chain seq x y z
N MET A 1 -28.25 1.23 -21.72
CA MET A 1 -27.37 0.62 -20.69
C MET A 1 -25.95 0.90 -21.12
N THR A 2 -25.17 1.59 -20.33
CA THR A 2 -23.72 1.75 -20.57
C THR A 2 -23.07 0.36 -20.54
N GLN A 3 -22.17 0.09 -21.48
CA GLN A 3 -21.42 -1.17 -21.51
C GLN A 3 -20.53 -1.24 -20.27
N ARG A 4 -20.54 -2.39 -19.57
CA ARG A 4 -19.66 -2.62 -18.41
C ARG A 4 -18.19 -2.62 -18.85
N LEU A 5 -17.31 -2.07 -18.02
CA LEU A 5 -15.87 -2.12 -18.25
C LEU A 5 -15.37 -3.57 -18.09
N ARG A 6 -14.57 -4.03 -19.04
CA ARG A 6 -14.02 -5.39 -19.04
C ARG A 6 -12.75 -5.43 -18.21
N ALA A 7 -12.75 -6.23 -17.15
CA ALA A 7 -11.61 -6.37 -16.24
C ALA A 7 -10.92 -7.73 -16.37
N VAL A 8 -9.61 -7.76 -16.16
CA VAL A 8 -8.81 -8.98 -16.03
C VAL A 8 -7.93 -8.92 -14.78
N VAL A 9 -7.53 -10.09 -14.27
CA VAL A 9 -6.63 -10.23 -13.11
C VAL A 9 -5.36 -10.95 -13.51
N ILE A 10 -4.20 -10.39 -13.18
CA ILE A 10 -2.88 -10.98 -13.31
C ILE A 10 -2.39 -11.39 -11.92
N GLY A 11 -2.20 -12.69 -11.68
CA GLY A 11 -1.84 -13.25 -10.39
C GLY A 11 -3.08 -13.63 -9.57
N CYS A 12 -3.60 -14.83 -9.82
CA CYS A 12 -4.76 -15.39 -9.13
C CYS A 12 -4.42 -15.75 -7.67
N GLY A 13 -3.20 -16.28 -7.45
CA GLY A 13 -2.79 -16.84 -6.18
C GLY A 13 -3.53 -18.13 -5.81
N THR A 14 -3.31 -18.63 -4.60
CA THR A 14 -3.94 -19.87 -4.13
C THR A 14 -5.35 -19.61 -3.64
N GLY A 15 -6.34 -20.33 -4.18
CA GLY A 15 -7.68 -20.41 -3.61
C GLY A 15 -7.66 -21.14 -2.26
N GLY A 16 -8.54 -20.78 -1.36
CA GLY A 16 -8.66 -21.35 -0.03
C GLY A 16 -8.21 -20.40 1.09
N GLU A 17 -8.61 -20.69 2.30
CA GLU A 17 -8.22 -19.93 3.48
C GLU A 17 -6.71 -20.05 3.71
N GLY A 18 -5.98 -18.94 3.57
CA GLY A 18 -4.60 -18.83 4.03
C GLY A 18 -4.51 -19.04 5.55
N LYS A 19 -3.28 -19.07 6.12
CA LYS A 19 -3.06 -19.25 7.57
C LYS A 19 -3.81 -18.25 8.47
N ALA A 20 -4.41 -17.19 7.90
CA ALA A 20 -5.20 -16.16 8.58
C ALA A 20 -6.67 -16.10 8.12
N GLY A 21 -7.17 -17.11 7.40
CA GLY A 21 -8.54 -17.10 6.86
C GLY A 21 -8.76 -16.09 5.72
N VAL A 22 -7.69 -15.59 5.12
CA VAL A 22 -7.74 -14.60 4.05
C VAL A 22 -7.37 -15.29 2.73
N HIS A 23 -8.25 -15.20 1.74
CA HIS A 23 -7.94 -15.57 0.37
C HIS A 23 -6.77 -14.73 -0.16
N SER A 24 -6.03 -15.25 -1.14
CA SER A 24 -5.00 -14.45 -1.81
C SER A 24 -5.61 -13.18 -2.40
N ILE A 25 -4.80 -12.12 -2.53
CA ILE A 25 -5.27 -10.78 -2.88
C ILE A 25 -6.01 -10.74 -4.23
N GLY A 26 -5.65 -11.61 -5.18
CA GLY A 26 -6.36 -11.74 -6.45
C GLY A 26 -7.85 -12.07 -6.26
N TYR A 27 -8.19 -12.89 -5.26
CA TYR A 27 -9.60 -13.22 -4.93
C TYR A 27 -10.35 -11.99 -4.38
N LEU A 28 -9.70 -11.13 -3.59
CA LEU A 28 -10.31 -9.89 -3.12
C LEU A 28 -10.64 -8.96 -4.29
N HIS A 29 -9.75 -8.84 -5.28
CA HIS A 29 -10.01 -8.07 -6.51
C HIS A 29 -11.16 -8.70 -7.33
N GLY A 30 -11.15 -10.02 -7.50
CA GLY A 30 -12.22 -10.74 -8.19
C GLY A 30 -13.59 -10.54 -7.52
N GLU A 31 -13.63 -10.62 -6.19
CA GLU A 31 -14.84 -10.37 -5.41
C GLU A 31 -15.34 -8.94 -5.56
N THR A 32 -14.43 -7.95 -5.53
CA THR A 32 -14.77 -6.56 -5.74
C THR A 32 -15.37 -6.33 -7.14
N TYR A 33 -14.84 -6.97 -8.18
CA TYR A 33 -15.43 -6.93 -9.52
C TYR A 33 -16.79 -7.61 -9.59
N ARG A 34 -16.96 -8.77 -8.94
CA ARG A 34 -18.23 -9.53 -8.89
C ARG A 34 -19.35 -8.69 -8.26
N GLN A 35 -19.03 -7.87 -7.25
CA GLN A 35 -19.99 -7.00 -6.57
C GLN A 35 -20.30 -5.71 -7.36
N SER A 36 -19.46 -5.34 -8.33
CA SER A 36 -19.64 -4.12 -9.11
C SER A 36 -20.72 -4.27 -10.19
N SER A 37 -21.57 -3.27 -10.34
CA SER A 37 -22.50 -3.16 -11.47
C SER A 37 -21.85 -2.57 -12.72
N GLU A 38 -20.68 -1.94 -12.61
CA GLU A 38 -20.02 -1.17 -13.68
C GLU A 38 -18.90 -1.95 -14.35
N VAL A 39 -18.40 -3.03 -13.71
CA VAL A 39 -17.26 -3.82 -14.17
C VAL A 39 -17.67 -5.28 -14.37
N GLU A 40 -17.04 -5.93 -15.33
CA GLU A 40 -17.20 -7.37 -15.60
C GLU A 40 -15.83 -8.04 -15.65
N LEU A 41 -15.58 -8.99 -14.74
CA LEU A 41 -14.38 -9.82 -14.76
C LEU A 41 -14.52 -10.84 -15.90
N VAL A 42 -13.63 -10.79 -16.90
CA VAL A 42 -13.76 -11.59 -18.14
C VAL A 42 -12.70 -12.68 -18.29
N ALA A 43 -11.52 -12.51 -17.66
CA ALA A 43 -10.44 -13.48 -17.71
C ALA A 43 -9.44 -13.28 -16.56
N ALA A 44 -8.59 -14.27 -16.34
CA ALA A 44 -7.50 -14.20 -15.40
C ALA A 44 -6.24 -14.92 -15.93
N ALA A 45 -5.05 -14.49 -15.46
CA ALA A 45 -3.78 -15.13 -15.78
C ALA A 45 -3.01 -15.50 -14.52
N ASP A 46 -2.48 -16.73 -14.48
CA ASP A 46 -1.52 -17.17 -13.46
C ASP A 46 -0.58 -18.21 -14.08
N LEU A 47 0.72 -18.14 -13.75
CA LEU A 47 1.73 -19.11 -14.21
C LEU A 47 1.40 -20.53 -13.74
N ASN A 48 0.68 -20.67 -12.63
CA ASN A 48 0.21 -21.96 -12.13
C ASN A 48 -1.20 -22.22 -12.64
N GLU A 49 -1.33 -23.20 -13.56
CA GLU A 49 -2.62 -23.59 -14.16
C GLU A 49 -3.68 -23.97 -13.12
N ALA A 50 -3.29 -24.59 -12.00
CA ALA A 50 -4.24 -24.94 -10.94
C ALA A 50 -4.80 -23.69 -10.25
N ASN A 51 -3.96 -22.66 -10.01
CA ASN A 51 -4.43 -21.38 -9.46
C ASN A 51 -5.41 -20.72 -10.42
N ALA A 52 -5.06 -20.64 -11.71
CA ALA A 52 -5.93 -20.05 -12.74
C ALA A 52 -7.26 -20.81 -12.86
N GLY A 53 -7.23 -22.15 -12.83
CA GLY A 53 -8.42 -23.00 -12.89
C GLY A 53 -9.33 -22.84 -11.67
N ASN A 54 -8.76 -22.80 -10.46
CA ASN A 54 -9.52 -22.59 -9.23
C ASN A 54 -10.19 -21.20 -9.21
N TYR A 55 -9.44 -20.19 -9.65
CA TYR A 55 -9.94 -18.82 -9.76
C TYR A 55 -11.09 -18.72 -10.77
N ALA A 56 -10.95 -19.38 -11.93
CA ALA A 56 -11.99 -19.43 -12.94
C ALA A 56 -13.26 -20.13 -12.42
N ALA A 57 -13.11 -21.23 -11.70
CA ALA A 57 -14.24 -21.94 -11.09
C ALA A 57 -14.99 -21.08 -10.06
N GLU A 58 -14.26 -20.31 -9.23
CA GLU A 58 -14.83 -19.42 -8.23
C GLU A 58 -15.63 -18.27 -8.86
N PHE A 59 -15.09 -17.66 -9.91
CA PHE A 59 -15.66 -16.46 -10.52
C PHE A 59 -16.46 -16.73 -11.81
N GLY A 60 -16.58 -17.99 -12.23
CA GLY A 60 -17.35 -18.40 -13.42
C GLY A 60 -16.70 -17.93 -14.73
N LEU A 61 -15.36 -17.88 -14.79
CA LEU A 61 -14.64 -17.44 -15.99
C LEU A 61 -14.54 -18.58 -17.02
N GLU A 62 -14.78 -18.25 -18.28
CA GLU A 62 -14.60 -19.19 -19.39
C GLU A 62 -13.15 -19.27 -19.88
N ARG A 63 -12.33 -18.24 -19.59
CA ARG A 63 -10.97 -18.08 -20.12
C ARG A 63 -9.95 -17.81 -19.04
N THR A 64 -8.88 -18.59 -19.07
CA THR A 64 -7.67 -18.41 -18.27
C THR A 64 -6.45 -18.49 -19.14
N TYR A 65 -5.35 -17.90 -18.68
CA TYR A 65 -4.10 -17.80 -19.42
C TYR A 65 -2.90 -18.13 -18.52
N GLY A 66 -1.90 -18.81 -19.07
CA GLY A 66 -0.60 -19.00 -18.41
C GLY A 66 0.33 -17.80 -18.62
N ASP A 67 0.10 -17.02 -19.68
CA ASP A 67 0.86 -15.80 -20.01
C ASP A 67 -0.08 -14.60 -20.01
N TYR A 68 0.17 -13.64 -19.13
CA TYR A 68 -0.63 -12.42 -19.03
C TYR A 68 -0.54 -11.54 -20.29
N ARG A 69 0.56 -11.58 -21.05
CA ARG A 69 0.70 -10.82 -22.29
C ARG A 69 -0.24 -11.37 -23.37
N GLU A 70 -0.37 -12.70 -23.42
CA GLU A 70 -1.35 -13.34 -24.29
C GLU A 70 -2.78 -12.93 -23.92
N MET A 71 -3.09 -12.90 -22.61
CA MET A 71 -4.39 -12.44 -22.10
C MET A 71 -4.66 -10.99 -22.51
N LEU A 72 -3.73 -10.08 -22.25
CA LEU A 72 -3.89 -8.67 -22.60
C LEU A 72 -4.14 -8.48 -24.11
N ALA A 73 -3.38 -9.17 -24.96
CA ALA A 73 -3.51 -9.08 -26.40
C ALA A 73 -4.86 -9.62 -26.93
N LYS A 74 -5.39 -10.69 -26.33
CA LYS A 74 -6.64 -11.34 -26.78
C LYS A 74 -7.89 -10.66 -26.20
N GLU A 75 -7.84 -10.30 -24.91
CA GLU A 75 -9.00 -9.76 -24.21
C GLU A 75 -9.18 -8.26 -24.40
N GLN A 76 -8.11 -7.51 -24.66
CA GLN A 76 -8.14 -6.04 -24.78
C GLN A 76 -8.97 -5.40 -23.67
N PRO A 77 -8.58 -5.59 -22.38
CA PRO A 77 -9.40 -5.17 -21.25
C PRO A 77 -9.39 -3.66 -21.07
N ASP A 78 -10.48 -3.12 -20.50
CA ASP A 78 -10.53 -1.73 -20.01
C ASP A 78 -9.77 -1.58 -18.70
N LEU A 79 -9.84 -2.61 -17.81
CA LEU A 79 -9.24 -2.63 -16.48
C LEU A 79 -8.30 -3.83 -16.31
N VAL A 80 -7.16 -3.61 -15.68
CA VAL A 80 -6.19 -4.65 -15.34
C VAL A 80 -5.85 -4.59 -13.86
N SER A 81 -6.12 -5.68 -13.10
CA SER A 81 -5.58 -5.88 -11.77
C SER A 81 -4.23 -6.57 -11.82
N VAL A 82 -3.21 -6.00 -11.16
CA VAL A 82 -1.89 -6.60 -10.97
C VAL A 82 -1.77 -7.05 -9.52
N CYS A 83 -1.96 -8.36 -9.28
CA CYS A 83 -2.03 -9.00 -7.97
C CYS A 83 -0.86 -9.95 -7.72
N THR A 84 0.25 -9.73 -8.37
CA THR A 84 1.47 -10.55 -8.27
C THR A 84 2.36 -10.10 -7.11
N TRP A 85 3.57 -10.64 -7.06
CA TRP A 85 4.57 -10.21 -6.10
C TRP A 85 5.26 -8.91 -6.55
N PRO A 86 5.70 -8.05 -5.62
CA PRO A 86 6.24 -6.72 -5.92
C PRO A 86 7.32 -6.63 -7.00
N PRO A 87 8.27 -7.60 -7.13
CA PRO A 87 9.28 -7.55 -8.20
C PRO A 87 8.71 -7.56 -9.63
N LEU A 88 7.45 -7.98 -9.79
CA LEU A 88 6.79 -8.10 -11.10
C LEU A 88 5.85 -6.93 -11.41
N HIS A 89 5.55 -6.07 -10.43
CA HIS A 89 4.57 -5.00 -10.58
C HIS A 89 4.92 -4.05 -11.73
N ALA A 90 6.17 -3.56 -11.78
CA ALA A 90 6.58 -2.60 -12.79
C ALA A 90 6.42 -3.14 -14.21
N GLU A 91 6.89 -4.36 -14.46
CA GLU A 91 6.79 -5.01 -15.78
C GLU A 91 5.33 -5.18 -16.20
N MET A 92 4.48 -5.66 -15.28
CA MET A 92 3.08 -5.96 -15.58
C MET A 92 2.22 -4.70 -15.74
N VAL A 93 2.47 -3.67 -14.93
CA VAL A 93 1.80 -2.37 -15.09
C VAL A 93 2.17 -1.71 -16.42
N ILE A 94 3.45 -1.75 -16.81
CA ILE A 94 3.90 -1.23 -18.09
C ILE A 94 3.23 -1.99 -19.24
N ALA A 95 3.21 -3.32 -19.19
CA ALA A 95 2.55 -4.14 -20.22
C ALA A 95 1.02 -3.87 -20.29
N ALA A 96 0.37 -3.68 -19.15
CA ALA A 96 -1.05 -3.31 -19.10
C ALA A 96 -1.31 -1.94 -19.74
N ALA A 97 -0.47 -0.94 -19.43
CA ALA A 97 -0.55 0.39 -20.04
C ALA A 97 -0.31 0.33 -21.56
N ASP A 98 0.71 -0.39 -22.02
CA ASP A 98 1.04 -0.53 -23.42
C ASP A 98 -0.01 -1.35 -24.22
N SER A 99 -0.82 -2.17 -23.54
CA SER A 99 -1.94 -2.92 -24.16
C SER A 99 -3.17 -2.06 -24.45
N GLY A 100 -3.20 -0.82 -23.97
CA GLY A 100 -4.34 0.10 -24.14
C GLY A 100 -5.37 0.03 -23.02
N ALA A 101 -5.08 -0.59 -21.88
CA ALA A 101 -5.94 -0.55 -20.71
C ALA A 101 -6.16 0.90 -20.25
N ARG A 102 -7.41 1.24 -19.91
CA ARG A 102 -7.80 2.58 -19.45
C ARG A 102 -7.50 2.77 -17.96
N GLY A 103 -7.60 1.68 -17.18
CA GLY A 103 -7.33 1.68 -15.76
C GLY A 103 -6.50 0.49 -15.33
N ILE A 104 -5.60 0.73 -14.39
CA ILE A 104 -4.72 -0.31 -13.81
C ILE A 104 -4.83 -0.22 -12.30
N TRP A 105 -5.15 -1.33 -11.65
CA TRP A 105 -5.20 -1.47 -10.21
C TRP A 105 -4.05 -2.39 -9.76
N CYS A 106 -2.97 -1.77 -9.27
CA CYS A 106 -1.76 -2.47 -8.84
C CYS A 106 -1.78 -2.72 -7.33
N GLU A 107 -1.32 -3.89 -6.91
CA GLU A 107 -1.07 -4.17 -5.50
C GLU A 107 0.09 -3.35 -4.94
N LYS A 108 0.06 -3.21 -3.62
CA LYS A 108 1.13 -2.56 -2.85
C LYS A 108 2.21 -3.58 -2.44
N PRO A 109 3.45 -3.15 -2.22
CA PRO A 109 4.00 -1.83 -2.53
C PRO A 109 4.04 -1.58 -4.03
N MET A 110 3.94 -0.32 -4.46
CA MET A 110 3.91 0.03 -5.89
C MET A 110 5.06 -0.59 -6.67
N ALA A 111 6.27 -0.48 -6.15
CA ALA A 111 7.50 -0.93 -6.79
C ALA A 111 8.60 -1.17 -5.75
N LEU A 112 9.71 -1.81 -6.13
CA LEU A 112 10.88 -2.01 -5.29
C LEU A 112 11.88 -0.85 -5.32
N SER A 113 11.76 0.04 -6.29
CA SER A 113 12.63 1.21 -6.41
C SER A 113 11.86 2.41 -6.96
N LEU A 114 12.43 3.61 -6.74
CA LEU A 114 11.84 4.83 -7.29
C LEU A 114 11.92 4.85 -8.82
N GLY A 115 13.00 4.32 -9.39
CA GLY A 115 13.14 4.19 -10.84
C GLY A 115 12.12 3.25 -11.49
N GLU A 116 11.67 2.20 -10.78
CA GLU A 116 10.56 1.36 -11.24
C GLU A 116 9.25 2.12 -11.21
N ALA A 117 8.94 2.80 -10.10
CA ALA A 117 7.74 3.61 -9.97
C ALA A 117 7.66 4.69 -11.06
N ASP A 118 8.78 5.36 -11.36
CA ASP A 118 8.86 6.37 -12.43
C ASP A 118 8.56 5.76 -13.80
N ARG A 119 9.13 4.59 -14.13
CA ARG A 119 8.83 3.90 -15.41
C ARG A 119 7.36 3.49 -15.53
N MET A 120 6.72 3.08 -14.42
CA MET A 120 5.28 2.77 -14.41
C MET A 120 4.45 4.01 -14.74
N LEU A 121 4.75 5.14 -14.09
CA LEU A 121 4.05 6.40 -14.33
C LEU A 121 4.28 6.92 -15.75
N ASP A 122 5.50 6.83 -16.26
CA ASP A 122 5.82 7.22 -17.65
C ASP A 122 5.05 6.39 -18.67
N ALA A 123 4.90 5.08 -18.44
CA ALA A 123 4.12 4.20 -19.32
C ALA A 123 2.63 4.60 -19.29
N CYS A 124 2.07 4.82 -18.10
CA CYS A 124 0.69 5.27 -17.95
C CYS A 124 0.46 6.65 -18.60
N ALA A 125 1.38 7.58 -18.41
CA ALA A 125 1.28 8.92 -19.03
C ALA A 125 1.32 8.85 -20.58
N ARG A 126 2.14 7.96 -21.14
CA ARG A 126 2.21 7.78 -22.61
C ARG A 126 0.95 7.14 -23.20
N SER A 127 0.35 6.19 -22.49
CA SER A 127 -0.84 5.46 -22.95
C SER A 127 -2.16 6.14 -22.61
N GLY A 128 -2.15 7.04 -21.62
CA GLY A 128 -3.36 7.64 -21.04
C GLY A 128 -4.05 6.73 -20.02
N ALA A 129 -3.39 5.69 -19.53
CA ALA A 129 -3.92 4.79 -18.49
C ALA A 129 -3.91 5.44 -17.11
N ASN A 130 -4.96 5.22 -16.34
CA ASN A 130 -5.08 5.65 -14.94
C ASN A 130 -4.58 4.55 -14.00
N LEU A 131 -3.52 4.80 -13.24
CA LEU A 131 -2.94 3.85 -12.31
C LEU A 131 -3.36 4.17 -10.87
N VAL A 132 -3.96 3.20 -10.17
CA VAL A 132 -4.15 3.23 -8.71
C VAL A 132 -3.35 2.11 -8.04
N VAL A 133 -2.89 2.37 -6.82
CA VAL A 133 -2.19 1.38 -5.99
C VAL A 133 -3.04 1.04 -4.78
N ASN A 134 -3.09 -0.23 -4.41
CA ASN A 134 -4.03 -0.76 -3.41
C ASN A 134 -3.70 -0.34 -1.97
N HIS A 135 -3.71 0.96 -1.71
CA HIS A 135 -3.70 1.53 -0.36
C HIS A 135 -5.13 1.66 0.19
N GLN A 136 -5.86 0.55 0.19
CA GLN A 136 -7.29 0.46 0.53
C GLN A 136 -7.65 0.94 1.94
N ARG A 137 -6.66 1.03 2.87
CA ARG A 137 -6.91 1.50 4.24
C ARG A 137 -7.49 2.90 4.31
N ARG A 138 -7.30 3.74 3.30
CA ARG A 138 -7.89 5.08 3.18
C ARG A 138 -9.42 5.07 3.18
N TYR A 139 -10.03 3.95 2.79
CA TYR A 139 -11.48 3.76 2.71
C TYR A 139 -12.06 3.07 3.95
N LEU A 140 -11.24 2.68 4.93
CA LEU A 140 -11.72 2.10 6.17
C LEU A 140 -12.30 3.18 7.10
N PRO A 141 -13.47 2.95 7.71
CA PRO A 141 -14.18 3.93 8.53
C PRO A 141 -13.31 4.57 9.63
N ARG A 142 -12.48 3.79 10.32
CA ARG A 142 -11.60 4.32 11.39
C ARG A 142 -10.58 5.36 10.89
N PHE A 143 -10.02 5.18 9.68
CA PHE A 143 -9.06 6.16 9.12
C PHE A 143 -9.80 7.39 8.57
N ALA A 144 -10.96 7.20 7.95
CA ALA A 144 -11.80 8.31 7.48
C ALA A 144 -12.26 9.19 8.67
N GLU A 145 -12.70 8.56 9.76
CA GLU A 145 -13.11 9.27 10.99
C GLU A 145 -11.93 9.97 11.67
N ALA A 146 -10.75 9.31 11.76
CA ALA A 146 -9.56 9.97 12.29
C ALA A 146 -9.19 11.22 11.49
N LYS A 147 -9.25 11.14 10.14
CA LYS A 147 -9.03 12.29 9.26
C LYS A 147 -10.04 13.40 9.49
N ARG A 148 -11.33 13.04 9.65
CA ARG A 148 -12.41 14.01 9.96
C ARG A 148 -12.15 14.70 11.30
N LEU A 149 -11.81 13.96 12.36
CA LEU A 149 -11.49 14.51 13.67
C LEU A 149 -10.32 15.51 13.62
N ILE A 150 -9.28 15.19 12.84
CA ILE A 150 -8.14 16.10 12.62
C ILE A 150 -8.60 17.37 11.89
N ALA A 151 -9.38 17.22 10.81
CA ALA A 151 -9.88 18.36 10.03
C ALA A 151 -10.81 19.26 10.82
N ASP A 152 -11.62 18.69 11.72
CA ASP A 152 -12.52 19.42 12.62
C ASP A 152 -11.79 20.08 13.81
N GLY A 153 -10.46 19.87 13.94
CA GLY A 153 -9.65 20.45 15.00
C GLY A 153 -9.84 19.80 16.37
N ALA A 154 -10.35 18.57 16.43
CA ALA A 154 -10.64 17.88 17.70
C ALA A 154 -9.42 17.75 18.63
N ILE A 155 -8.21 17.71 18.07
CA ILE A 155 -6.94 17.61 18.82
C ILE A 155 -6.03 18.83 18.62
N GLY A 156 -6.54 19.92 18.03
CA GLY A 156 -5.73 21.09 17.64
C GLY A 156 -4.74 20.80 16.52
N ASP A 157 -3.74 21.64 16.34
CA ASP A 157 -2.70 21.43 15.32
C ASP A 157 -1.93 20.13 15.59
N VAL A 158 -1.80 19.28 14.58
CA VAL A 158 -1.04 18.02 14.67
C VAL A 158 0.45 18.35 14.84
N LEU A 159 1.09 17.70 15.80
CA LEU A 159 2.52 17.83 16.12
C LEU A 159 3.30 16.60 15.67
N THR A 160 2.80 15.40 16.02
CA THR A 160 3.47 14.15 15.69
C THR A 160 2.48 13.05 15.31
N ILE A 161 2.98 12.11 14.50
CA ILE A 161 2.29 10.86 14.18
C ILE A 161 3.26 9.68 14.38
N HIS A 162 2.84 8.67 15.13
CA HIS A 162 3.66 7.50 15.47
C HIS A 162 2.97 6.23 15.03
N ALA A 163 3.74 5.29 14.45
CA ALA A 163 3.26 3.94 14.18
C ALA A 163 4.31 2.89 14.53
N GLY A 164 3.83 1.71 14.91
CA GLY A 164 4.66 0.54 15.14
C GLY A 164 4.05 -0.68 14.44
N ILE A 165 4.90 -1.53 13.86
CA ILE A 165 4.50 -2.74 13.15
C ILE A 165 5.36 -3.89 13.62
N ASP A 166 4.72 -4.89 14.23
CA ASP A 166 5.39 -6.11 14.68
C ASP A 166 5.56 -7.12 13.55
N ASP A 167 6.72 -7.78 13.49
CA ASP A 167 7.06 -8.87 12.54
C ASP A 167 7.03 -8.52 11.03
N TRP A 168 6.90 -7.24 10.66
CA TRP A 168 6.86 -6.81 9.26
C TRP A 168 7.90 -5.73 8.96
N ASP A 169 8.26 -5.61 7.70
CA ASP A 169 9.19 -4.63 7.13
C ASP A 169 8.48 -3.34 6.67
N ILE A 170 9.30 -2.30 6.44
CA ILE A 170 8.76 -0.99 6.02
C ILE A 170 8.17 -1.02 4.60
N LEU A 171 8.67 -1.89 3.72
CA LEU A 171 8.23 -1.95 2.31
C LEU A 171 6.95 -2.76 2.16
N SER A 172 6.90 -4.02 2.67
CA SER A 172 5.75 -4.90 2.45
C SER A 172 4.51 -4.48 3.25
N TRP A 173 4.70 -4.00 4.49
CA TRP A 173 3.59 -3.61 5.37
C TRP A 173 3.65 -2.15 5.78
N GLY A 174 4.84 -1.60 6.05
CA GLY A 174 5.03 -0.20 6.42
C GLY A 174 4.57 0.77 5.35
N THR A 175 4.52 0.34 4.08
CA THR A 175 3.92 1.12 2.99
C THR A 175 2.50 1.61 3.33
N HIS A 176 1.68 0.78 4.01
CA HIS A 176 0.35 1.19 4.45
C HIS A 176 0.40 2.32 5.50
N TRP A 177 1.34 2.26 6.45
CA TRP A 177 1.42 3.27 7.51
C TRP A 177 1.98 4.60 7.01
N ILE A 178 2.97 4.56 6.14
CA ILE A 178 3.49 5.78 5.50
C ILE A 178 2.42 6.43 4.61
N ASP A 179 1.64 5.62 3.89
CA ASP A 179 0.49 6.11 3.13
C ASP A 179 -0.58 6.72 4.06
N MET A 180 -0.82 6.11 5.23
CA MET A 180 -1.74 6.67 6.22
C MET A 180 -1.22 7.98 6.83
N TYR A 181 0.09 8.15 7.02
CA TYR A 181 0.64 9.44 7.45
C TYR A 181 0.28 10.54 6.44
N ARG A 182 0.51 10.30 5.16
CA ARG A 182 0.13 11.24 4.11
C ARG A 182 -1.37 11.54 4.10
N PHE A 183 -2.20 10.48 4.17
CA PHE A 183 -3.65 10.62 4.19
C PHE A 183 -4.16 11.43 5.38
N LEU A 184 -3.72 11.11 6.60
CA LEU A 184 -4.14 11.75 7.84
C LEU A 184 -3.63 13.20 7.95
N LEU A 185 -2.44 13.47 7.39
CA LEU A 185 -1.86 14.80 7.36
C LEU A 185 -2.31 15.65 6.15
N GLY A 186 -3.32 15.19 5.38
CA GLY A 186 -3.88 15.95 4.26
C GLY A 186 -2.92 16.08 3.07
N GLU A 187 -2.17 15.04 2.76
CA GLU A 187 -1.20 14.94 1.65
C GLU A 187 -0.04 15.95 1.74
N ARG A 188 0.33 16.37 2.96
CA ARG A 188 1.49 17.25 3.17
C ARG A 188 2.75 16.59 2.61
N ASP A 189 3.57 17.40 1.97
CA ASP A 189 4.87 16.95 1.47
C ASP A 189 5.80 16.58 2.62
N CYS A 190 6.51 15.46 2.46
CA CYS A 190 7.62 15.11 3.33
C CYS A 190 8.86 15.88 2.86
N GLU A 191 9.54 16.57 3.76
CA GLU A 191 10.68 17.44 3.45
C GLU A 191 12.00 16.69 3.56
N TRP A 192 12.12 15.82 4.59
CA TRP A 192 13.29 14.98 4.79
C TRP A 192 12.98 13.72 5.58
N VAL A 193 13.88 12.74 5.47
CA VAL A 193 13.81 11.45 6.17
C VAL A 193 15.14 11.12 6.81
N VAL A 194 15.12 10.55 8.03
CA VAL A 194 16.28 9.92 8.66
C VAL A 194 15.86 8.55 9.20
N ALA A 195 16.69 7.53 8.98
CA ALA A 195 16.38 6.17 9.43
C ALA A 195 17.63 5.37 9.81
N GLN A 196 17.40 4.37 10.66
CA GLN A 196 18.30 3.26 10.91
C GLN A 196 17.63 1.95 10.50
N VAL A 197 18.35 1.11 9.78
CA VAL A 197 17.84 -0.14 9.20
C VAL A 197 18.79 -1.27 9.54
N ASP A 198 18.23 -2.38 10.02
CA ASP A 198 18.95 -3.64 10.23
C ASP A 198 18.50 -4.66 9.17
N ALA A 199 19.41 -5.13 8.34
CA ALA A 199 19.16 -6.11 7.28
C ALA A 199 20.16 -7.28 7.30
N ARG A 200 20.67 -7.64 8.49
CA ARG A 200 21.73 -8.64 8.64
C ARG A 200 21.28 -10.07 8.30
N ASN A 201 20.01 -10.39 8.49
CA ASN A 201 19.49 -11.75 8.28
C ASN A 201 19.20 -12.07 6.81
N GLN A 202 19.27 -11.10 5.90
CA GLN A 202 18.99 -11.28 4.46
C GLN A 202 17.62 -11.91 4.21
N THR A 203 16.64 -11.54 5.02
CA THR A 203 15.28 -12.07 4.94
C THR A 203 14.64 -11.71 3.61
N ARG A 204 13.93 -12.66 3.00
CA ARG A 204 13.14 -12.42 1.79
C ARG A 204 11.68 -12.71 2.04
N LYS A 205 10.83 -11.78 1.65
CA LYS A 205 9.36 -11.93 1.62
C LYS A 205 8.86 -11.55 0.23
N TYR A 206 7.87 -12.24 -0.29
CA TYR A 206 7.27 -11.95 -1.60
C TYR A 206 8.28 -11.73 -2.73
N GLY A 207 9.35 -12.53 -2.76
CA GLY A 207 10.36 -12.50 -3.82
C GLY A 207 11.42 -11.40 -3.74
N HIS A 208 11.35 -10.48 -2.76
CA HIS A 208 12.32 -9.41 -2.57
C HIS A 208 12.97 -9.44 -1.17
N LEU A 209 14.08 -8.72 -1.04
CA LEU A 209 14.78 -8.52 0.22
C LEU A 209 13.95 -7.60 1.13
N VAL A 210 13.90 -7.93 2.41
CA VAL A 210 13.29 -7.10 3.45
C VAL A 210 14.27 -6.93 4.61
N GLU A 211 14.17 -5.84 5.33
CA GLU A 211 14.93 -5.62 6.54
C GLU A 211 14.31 -6.33 7.74
N ASP A 212 15.13 -6.52 8.78
CA ASP A 212 14.72 -7.14 10.04
C ASP A 212 14.10 -6.12 11.01
N HIS A 213 14.55 -4.85 10.92
CA HIS A 213 14.09 -3.78 11.78
C HIS A 213 14.38 -2.41 11.17
N THR A 214 13.44 -1.49 11.26
CA THR A 214 13.63 -0.10 10.89
C THR A 214 13.13 0.84 11.99
N LEU A 215 13.91 1.89 12.24
CA LEU A 215 13.48 3.09 12.96
C LEU A 215 13.60 4.28 12.00
N ALA A 216 12.49 4.92 11.68
CA ALA A 216 12.46 6.04 10.75
C ALA A 216 11.75 7.27 11.32
N CYS A 217 12.28 8.46 11.01
CA CYS A 217 11.66 9.73 11.28
C CYS A 217 11.46 10.48 9.95
N PHE A 218 10.27 11.02 9.75
CA PHE A 218 9.83 11.76 8.58
C PHE A 218 9.45 13.17 9.02
N ALA A 219 9.98 14.19 8.36
CA ALA A 219 9.55 15.58 8.60
C ALA A 219 8.61 16.03 7.49
N PHE A 220 7.42 16.46 7.88
CA PHE A 220 6.41 16.97 6.96
C PHE A 220 6.33 18.49 7.02
N ALA A 221 5.95 19.10 5.91
CA ALA A 221 5.71 20.54 5.82
C ALA A 221 4.79 21.03 6.95
N GLY A 222 5.15 22.14 7.54
CA GLY A 222 4.45 22.71 8.70
C GLY A 222 4.94 22.17 10.06
N GLY A 223 6.11 21.49 10.10
CA GLY A 223 6.79 21.09 11.32
C GLY A 223 6.20 19.84 12.01
N VAL A 224 5.42 19.05 11.30
CA VAL A 224 4.90 17.77 11.81
C VAL A 224 5.95 16.68 11.62
N HIS A 225 6.16 15.83 12.63
CA HIS A 225 7.08 14.70 12.53
C HIS A 225 6.34 13.36 12.61
N GLY A 226 6.69 12.45 11.69
CA GLY A 226 6.26 11.04 11.68
C GLY A 226 7.36 10.13 12.21
N PHE A 227 6.99 9.12 13.02
CA PHE A 227 7.93 8.13 13.54
C PHE A 227 7.37 6.74 13.26
N LEU A 228 8.17 5.89 12.63
CA LEU A 228 7.79 4.51 12.31
C LEU A 228 8.85 3.54 12.84
N GLU A 229 8.38 2.54 13.58
CA GLU A 229 9.18 1.39 13.95
C GLU A 229 8.58 0.13 13.30
N THR A 230 9.43 -0.70 12.67
CA THR A 230 9.02 -1.98 12.08
C THR A 230 9.87 -3.13 12.63
N GLY A 231 9.35 -4.36 12.58
CA GLY A 231 10.06 -5.58 12.92
C GLY A 231 10.10 -5.92 14.40
N ARG A 232 10.02 -4.95 15.30
CA ARG A 232 10.07 -5.14 16.77
C ARG A 232 9.17 -4.18 17.53
N ALA A 233 7.99 -3.90 16.98
CA ALA A 233 7.05 -2.99 17.64
C ALA A 233 6.57 -3.56 18.98
N VAL A 234 6.24 -2.66 19.90
CA VAL A 234 5.75 -3.05 21.21
C VAL A 234 4.34 -3.62 21.09
N PRO A 235 4.09 -4.87 21.53
CA PRO A 235 2.74 -5.42 21.57
C PRO A 235 1.79 -4.50 22.36
N ASN A 236 0.57 -4.34 21.85
CA ASN A 236 -0.50 -3.49 22.43
C ASN A 236 -0.27 -1.97 22.37
N ALA A 237 0.72 -1.47 21.64
CA ALA A 237 0.74 -0.07 21.26
C ALA A 237 -0.38 0.20 20.23
N PRO A 238 -0.93 1.44 20.15
CA PRO A 238 -1.78 1.81 19.02
C PRO A 238 -1.03 1.59 17.72
N ALA A 239 -1.74 1.07 16.69
CA ALA A 239 -1.15 0.94 15.36
C ALA A 239 -0.69 2.30 14.82
N ILE A 240 -1.51 3.34 15.06
CA ILE A 240 -1.12 4.74 14.81
C ILE A 240 -1.59 5.60 16.00
N ARG A 241 -0.70 6.46 16.49
CA ARG A 241 -1.03 7.56 17.42
C ARG A 241 -0.76 8.90 16.76
N ILE A 242 -1.76 9.78 16.76
CA ILE A 242 -1.65 11.16 16.30
C ILE A 242 -1.72 12.06 17.54
N SER A 243 -0.71 12.91 17.75
CA SER A 243 -0.66 13.87 18.85
C SER A 243 -0.77 15.29 18.30
N GLY A 244 -1.74 16.01 18.81
CA GLY A 244 -1.94 17.42 18.53
C GLY A 244 -1.70 18.28 19.77
N LYS A 245 -1.84 19.61 19.62
CA LYS A 245 -1.67 20.58 20.73
C LYS A 245 -2.70 20.38 21.85
N ASP A 246 -3.92 19.96 21.51
CA ASP A 246 -5.05 19.91 22.40
C ASP A 246 -5.56 18.49 22.67
N GLY A 247 -4.90 17.45 22.13
CA GLY A 247 -5.33 16.08 22.33
C GLY A 247 -4.56 15.04 21.53
N ILE A 248 -5.07 13.81 21.56
CA ILE A 248 -4.49 12.66 20.87
C ILE A 248 -5.58 11.79 20.25
N ILE A 249 -5.26 11.14 19.13
CA ILE A 249 -6.07 10.10 18.50
C ILE A 249 -5.25 8.81 18.49
N ASP A 250 -5.83 7.70 18.94
CA ASP A 250 -5.28 6.36 18.80
C ASP A 250 -6.12 5.57 17.79
N ILE A 251 -5.48 5.06 16.74
CA ILE A 251 -6.05 4.06 15.84
C ILE A 251 -5.49 2.71 16.28
N LEU A 252 -6.39 1.80 16.65
CA LEU A 252 -6.05 0.49 17.18
C LEU A 252 -6.24 -0.55 16.09
N GLU A 253 -5.25 -1.39 15.89
CA GLU A 253 -5.31 -2.50 14.92
C GLU A 253 -4.55 -3.68 15.52
N SER A 254 -5.21 -4.40 16.40
CA SER A 254 -4.63 -5.61 17.01
C SER A 254 -5.69 -6.69 17.17
N SER A 255 -5.25 -7.93 17.26
CA SER A 255 -6.10 -9.07 17.61
C SER A 255 -6.75 -8.96 19.00
N PHE A 256 -6.33 -7.99 19.81
CA PHE A 256 -6.85 -7.71 21.16
C PHE A 256 -7.88 -6.57 21.19
N THR A 257 -8.13 -5.90 20.05
CA THR A 257 -9.12 -4.82 19.98
C THR A 257 -10.49 -5.40 19.70
N GLU A 258 -11.50 -5.04 20.51
CA GLU A 258 -12.89 -5.36 20.23
C GLU A 258 -13.33 -4.66 18.93
N ARG A 259 -14.12 -5.34 18.10
CA ARG A 259 -14.70 -4.74 16.89
C ARG A 259 -15.52 -3.51 17.23
N GLY A 260 -15.41 -2.49 16.38
CA GLY A 260 -16.07 -1.20 16.57
C GLY A 260 -15.36 -0.26 17.55
N LYS A 261 -14.22 -0.70 18.14
CA LYS A 261 -13.40 0.10 19.07
C LYS A 261 -11.99 0.36 18.51
N GLU A 262 -11.84 0.38 17.20
CA GLU A 262 -10.57 0.56 16.53
C GLU A 262 -10.08 2.02 16.53
N LEU A 263 -10.89 2.95 17.04
CA LEU A 263 -10.55 4.37 17.14
C LEU A 263 -10.99 4.93 18.48
N ARG A 264 -10.10 5.70 19.09
CA ARG A 264 -10.44 6.52 20.27
C ARG A 264 -9.67 7.84 20.22
N TYR A 265 -10.24 8.86 20.83
CA TYR A 265 -9.56 10.14 20.99
C TYR A 265 -9.78 10.75 22.36
N LEU A 266 -8.82 11.57 22.78
CA LEU A 266 -8.86 12.38 23.99
C LEU A 266 -8.48 13.80 23.59
N SER A 267 -9.26 14.79 24.03
CA SER A 267 -8.93 16.20 23.83
C SER A 267 -9.22 17.03 25.07
N SER A 268 -8.74 18.26 25.08
CA SER A 268 -9.04 19.23 26.15
C SER A 268 -10.54 19.52 26.29
N ALA A 269 -11.33 19.27 25.26
CA ALA A 269 -12.80 19.45 25.25
C ALA A 269 -13.57 18.21 25.71
N THR A 270 -12.92 17.04 25.86
CA THR A 270 -13.56 15.78 26.26
C THR A 270 -13.32 15.48 27.75
N ASN A 271 -14.27 14.82 28.40
CA ASN A 271 -14.12 14.35 29.77
C ASN A 271 -13.66 12.88 29.80
N GLY A 272 -12.44 12.62 29.27
CA GLY A 272 -11.89 11.28 29.10
C GLY A 272 -11.86 10.84 27.63
N TRP A 273 -11.51 9.58 27.42
CA TRP A 273 -11.49 8.96 26.09
C TRP A 273 -12.90 8.86 25.50
N VAL A 274 -13.00 9.19 24.22
CA VAL A 274 -14.19 9.03 23.39
C VAL A 274 -13.90 7.96 22.36
N GLU A 275 -14.80 6.98 22.24
CA GLU A 275 -14.76 5.92 21.23
C GLU A 275 -15.93 6.16 20.25
N PRO A 276 -15.67 6.68 19.03
CA PRO A 276 -16.71 6.86 18.01
C PRO A 276 -17.30 5.51 17.58
N ASP A 277 -18.60 5.47 17.32
CA ASP A 277 -19.26 4.32 16.71
C ASP A 277 -18.98 4.31 15.20
N LEU A 278 -18.08 3.43 14.77
CA LEU A 278 -17.58 3.39 13.39
C LEU A 278 -18.45 2.56 12.44
N GLN A 279 -19.38 1.77 12.96
CA GLN A 279 -20.18 0.83 12.17
C GLN A 279 -19.31 -0.09 11.29
N GLU A 280 -18.09 -0.41 11.76
CA GLU A 280 -17.20 -1.35 11.06
C GLU A 280 -17.72 -2.78 11.24
N ASP A 281 -17.94 -3.49 10.13
CA ASP A 281 -18.34 -4.90 10.09
C ASP A 281 -17.20 -5.82 9.62
N ALA A 282 -17.50 -7.12 9.54
CA ALA A 282 -16.52 -8.12 9.08
C ALA A 282 -16.11 -7.93 7.61
N GLU A 283 -16.86 -7.16 6.84
CA GLU A 283 -16.69 -6.96 5.40
C GLU A 283 -16.01 -5.63 5.06
N CYS A 284 -15.51 -4.89 6.06
CA CYS A 284 -14.94 -3.56 5.85
C CYS A 284 -13.80 -3.52 4.81
N PHE A 285 -13.00 -4.58 4.66
CA PHE A 285 -11.99 -4.67 3.60
C PHE A 285 -12.60 -4.79 2.20
N SER A 286 -13.70 -5.53 2.06
CA SER A 286 -14.43 -5.62 0.78
C SER A 286 -15.04 -4.27 0.41
N SER A 287 -15.64 -3.57 1.38
CA SER A 287 -16.17 -2.22 1.15
C SER A 287 -15.08 -1.20 0.82
N ALA A 288 -13.89 -1.32 1.44
CA ALA A 288 -12.74 -0.49 1.16
C ALA A 288 -12.22 -0.65 -0.28
N THR A 289 -12.12 -1.89 -0.77
CA THR A 289 -11.71 -2.15 -2.16
C THR A 289 -12.78 -1.72 -3.16
N SER A 290 -14.05 -1.83 -2.81
CA SER A 290 -15.17 -1.29 -3.62
C SER A 290 -15.10 0.23 -3.75
N GLY A 291 -14.75 0.95 -2.68
CA GLY A 291 -14.52 2.39 -2.71
C GLY A 291 -13.36 2.78 -3.64
N LEU A 292 -12.24 2.03 -3.57
CA LEU A 292 -11.09 2.25 -4.45
C LEU A 292 -11.45 2.00 -5.92
N LEU A 293 -12.20 0.92 -6.21
CA LEU A 293 -12.66 0.62 -7.57
C LEU A 293 -13.58 1.72 -8.10
N ALA A 294 -14.51 2.22 -7.29
CA ALA A 294 -15.40 3.30 -7.67
C ALA A 294 -14.65 4.60 -8.03
N ASP A 295 -13.61 4.93 -7.26
CA ASP A 295 -12.72 6.06 -7.55
C ASP A 295 -11.97 5.85 -8.88
N LEU A 296 -11.44 4.65 -9.13
CA LEU A 296 -10.76 4.33 -10.39
C LEU A 296 -11.73 4.44 -11.59
N VAL A 297 -12.92 3.88 -11.49
CA VAL A 297 -13.93 3.97 -12.54
C VAL A 297 -14.31 5.43 -12.81
N THR A 298 -14.56 6.20 -11.75
CA THR A 298 -14.84 7.64 -11.86
C THR A 298 -13.72 8.38 -12.58
N TRP A 299 -12.46 8.07 -12.26
CA TRP A 299 -11.29 8.70 -12.89
C TRP A 299 -11.18 8.33 -14.38
N ILE A 300 -11.41 7.07 -14.75
CA ILE A 300 -11.45 6.60 -16.14
C ILE A 300 -12.51 7.34 -16.97
N GLU A 301 -13.61 7.73 -16.34
CA GLU A 301 -14.71 8.46 -16.98
C GLU A 301 -14.51 9.98 -17.01
N GLY A 302 -13.32 10.46 -16.62
CA GLY A 302 -12.93 11.87 -16.67
C GLY A 302 -13.16 12.63 -15.36
N GLY A 303 -13.43 11.93 -14.27
CA GLY A 303 -13.47 12.50 -12.94
C GLY A 303 -12.07 12.85 -12.38
N PRO A 304 -11.98 13.33 -11.14
CA PRO A 304 -10.72 13.73 -10.54
C PRO A 304 -9.79 12.54 -10.27
N GLU A 305 -8.48 12.81 -10.29
CA GLU A 305 -7.45 11.84 -9.86
C GLU A 305 -7.63 11.51 -8.37
N PRO A 306 -7.76 10.22 -7.99
CA PRO A 306 -7.92 9.84 -6.59
C PRO A 306 -6.58 9.91 -5.84
N ALA A 307 -6.66 10.08 -4.53
CA ALA A 307 -5.47 10.15 -3.68
C ALA A 307 -4.65 8.83 -3.62
N VAL A 308 -5.25 7.70 -4.01
CA VAL A 308 -4.59 6.39 -4.17
C VAL A 308 -3.96 6.20 -5.55
N SER A 309 -3.88 7.25 -6.36
CA SER A 309 -3.26 7.21 -7.70
C SER A 309 -1.79 6.77 -7.63
N GLY A 310 -1.26 6.36 -8.77
CA GLY A 310 0.16 6.06 -8.94
C GLY A 310 1.06 7.22 -8.52
N ASN A 311 0.68 8.48 -8.81
CA ASN A 311 1.39 9.67 -8.35
C ASN A 311 1.43 9.77 -6.81
N GLY A 312 0.32 9.49 -6.16
CA GLY A 312 0.24 9.41 -4.71
C GLY A 312 1.12 8.28 -4.14
N ALA A 313 1.02 7.09 -4.69
CA ALA A 313 1.78 5.92 -4.25
C ALA A 313 3.29 6.07 -4.47
N ARG A 314 3.70 6.77 -5.55
CA ARG A 314 5.12 7.11 -5.78
C ARG A 314 5.70 7.92 -4.62
N LYS A 315 4.97 8.90 -4.08
CA LYS A 315 5.43 9.67 -2.92
C LYS A 315 5.62 8.77 -1.68
N THR A 316 4.74 7.79 -1.48
CA THR A 316 4.90 6.78 -0.42
C THR A 316 6.15 5.92 -0.65
N THR A 317 6.36 5.45 -1.88
CA THR A 317 7.57 4.70 -2.29
C THR A 317 8.83 5.55 -2.08
N GLU A 318 8.81 6.82 -2.45
CA GLU A 318 9.92 7.76 -2.27
C GLU A 318 10.34 7.90 -0.81
N MET A 319 9.38 8.01 0.11
CA MET A 319 9.66 8.09 1.55
C MET A 319 10.30 6.80 2.09
N ILE A 320 9.87 5.63 1.60
CA ILE A 320 10.48 4.33 1.95
C ILE A 320 11.92 4.25 1.41
N MET A 321 12.13 4.59 0.15
CA MET A 321 13.46 4.57 -0.46
C MET A 321 14.40 5.59 0.20
N ALA A 322 13.88 6.74 0.63
CA ALA A 322 14.65 7.73 1.40
C ALA A 322 15.04 7.20 2.78
N ALA A 323 14.19 6.40 3.46
CA ALA A 323 14.54 5.77 4.71
C ALA A 323 15.71 4.77 4.54
N TYR A 324 15.65 3.93 3.51
CA TYR A 324 16.75 3.04 3.17
C TYR A 324 18.03 3.79 2.75
N ASP A 325 17.92 4.86 1.96
CA ASP A 325 19.07 5.67 1.54
C ASP A 325 19.69 6.44 2.70
N SER A 326 18.88 6.90 3.66
CA SER A 326 19.34 7.51 4.91
C SER A 326 20.19 6.54 5.72
N ALA A 327 19.72 5.32 5.92
CA ALA A 327 20.50 4.28 6.62
C ALA A 327 21.77 3.92 5.85
N ARG A 328 21.72 3.82 4.52
CA ARG A 328 22.86 3.53 3.64
C ARG A 328 23.96 4.58 3.75
N ARG A 329 23.58 5.86 3.84
CA ARG A 329 24.53 6.99 3.91
C ARG A 329 24.85 7.44 5.33
N GLY A 330 24.04 7.05 6.33
CA GLY A 330 24.19 7.52 7.71
C GLY A 330 23.89 9.00 7.88
N THR A 331 22.95 9.56 7.09
CA THR A 331 22.62 10.98 7.09
C THR A 331 21.13 11.24 6.83
N ILE A 332 20.67 12.45 7.08
CA ILE A 332 19.36 12.92 6.65
C ILE A 332 19.31 12.97 5.12
N ILE A 333 18.20 12.58 4.55
CA ILE A 333 17.90 12.64 3.12
C ILE A 333 16.79 13.65 2.89
N ASP A 334 17.10 14.72 2.17
CA ASP A 334 16.12 15.70 1.71
C ASP A 334 15.31 15.13 0.53
N LEU A 335 14.03 15.48 0.46
CA LEU A 335 13.16 15.14 -0.64
C LEU A 335 12.94 16.35 -1.58
N PRO A 336 12.82 16.15 -2.90
CA PRO A 336 12.67 14.85 -3.59
C PRO A 336 13.97 14.04 -3.62
N LEU A 337 13.83 12.70 -3.52
CA LEU A 337 14.93 11.75 -3.55
C LEU A 337 15.57 11.66 -4.94
N ALA A 338 16.89 11.80 -5.01
CA ALA A 338 17.64 11.66 -6.26
C ALA A 338 18.01 10.20 -6.60
N ALA A 339 18.07 9.30 -5.62
CA ALA A 339 18.40 7.90 -5.83
C ALA A 339 17.22 7.16 -6.48
N THR A 340 17.50 6.36 -7.50
CA THR A 340 16.49 5.61 -8.27
C THR A 340 16.58 4.10 -8.09
N ASP A 341 17.64 3.62 -7.41
CA ASP A 341 17.92 2.22 -7.08
C ASP A 341 17.11 1.70 -5.90
N PHE A 342 17.37 0.45 -5.51
CA PHE A 342 16.84 -0.17 -4.28
C PHE A 342 17.93 -0.17 -3.20
N PRO A 343 18.00 0.84 -2.31
CA PRO A 343 19.14 1.02 -1.42
C PRO A 343 19.33 -0.09 -0.39
N LEU A 344 18.28 -0.88 -0.10
CA LEU A 344 18.33 -2.00 0.86
C LEU A 344 19.29 -3.10 0.41
N GLU A 345 19.47 -3.34 -0.89
CA GLU A 345 20.41 -4.36 -1.39
C GLU A 345 21.85 -4.02 -0.99
N ASP A 346 22.27 -2.77 -1.14
CA ASP A 346 23.60 -2.31 -0.74
C ASP A 346 23.77 -2.36 0.79
N LEU A 347 22.76 -1.98 1.56
CA LEU A 347 22.76 -2.08 3.02
C LEU A 347 22.97 -3.53 3.49
N ALA A 348 22.23 -4.46 2.91
CA ALA A 348 22.28 -5.87 3.27
C ALA A 348 23.65 -6.49 2.91
N GLN A 349 24.22 -6.11 1.74
CA GLN A 349 25.54 -6.55 1.34
C GLN A 349 26.63 -6.06 2.32
N ARG A 350 26.62 -4.77 2.68
CA ARG A 350 27.55 -4.21 3.68
C ARG A 350 27.40 -4.84 5.05
N ALA A 351 26.19 -5.22 5.44
CA ALA A 351 25.95 -5.90 6.71
C ALA A 351 26.63 -7.27 6.76
N ILE A 352 26.66 -8.04 5.64
CA ILE A 352 27.40 -9.30 5.53
C ILE A 352 28.90 -9.05 5.64
N GLU A 353 29.42 -8.11 4.85
CA GLU A 353 30.86 -7.78 4.84
C GLU A 353 31.36 -7.38 6.23
N ALA A 354 30.55 -6.61 6.96
CA ALA A 354 30.87 -6.22 8.34
C ALA A 354 30.88 -7.39 9.35
N LEU A 355 30.23 -8.52 9.03
CA LEU A 355 30.23 -9.73 9.85
C LEU A 355 31.39 -10.68 9.52
N ASP A 356 32.06 -10.50 8.36
CA ASP A 356 33.19 -11.33 7.96
C ASP A 356 34.44 -11.01 8.83
N PRO A 357 35.00 -12.01 9.57
CA PRO A 357 36.19 -11.79 10.39
C PRO A 357 37.42 -11.31 9.60
N ALA A 358 37.48 -11.61 8.27
CA ALA A 358 38.59 -11.21 7.41
C ALA A 358 38.59 -9.70 7.06
N VAL A 359 37.43 -9.01 7.22
CA VAL A 359 37.28 -7.56 6.99
C VAL A 359 37.63 -6.76 8.26
N ARG A 360 37.67 -7.40 9.42
CA ARG A 360 37.98 -6.77 10.74
C ARG A 360 39.46 -6.79 11.10
N SER A 361 40.32 -7.38 10.27
CA SER A 361 41.80 -7.44 10.44
C SER A 361 42.48 -6.36 9.59
#